data_0fc01c5fcaeafae923b90cc0f641d0d5
#
_entry.id   0fc01c5fcaeafae923b90cc0f641d0d5
#
_cell.length_a   1.000
_cell.length_b   1.000
_cell.length_c   1.000
_cell.angle_alpha   90.00
_cell.angle_beta   90.00
_cell.angle_gamma   90.00
#
_symmetry.space_group_name_H-M   'P 1'
#
loop_
_entity.id
_entity.type
_entity.pdbx_description
1 polymer ?
#
loop_
_entity_poly.entity_id
_entity_poly.type
_entity_poly.pdbx_seq_one_letter_code
_entity_poly.pdbx_strand_id
1 'polypeptide(L)'
;MTTKELRVHGILAEIEAGQAVSQRRLANRLGIALGLTNLLMRRMVARGWIQMVRVSPRHVRYRLTPSGLAAKNRMARAYLENVAHLYMDARERIARRFATLSSEWPFADASEKRIVLYGPTEISEIGCVCLIDTDLHLVGVVDHHASKHVLGRQVYTIDQLKPMELAGQSFDCLVVMPLNRASAERARLAGLGFTADRLFWL
;
A
#
# COMPACT_ATOMS: atom_id res chain seq x y z
N MET A 1 -4.81 0.51 13.18
CA MET A 1 -5.57 -0.66 13.70
C MET A 1 -4.61 -1.78 14.04
N THR A 2 -4.73 -2.41 15.19
CA THR A 2 -3.89 -3.54 15.59
C THR A 2 -4.28 -4.81 14.83
N THR A 3 -3.36 -5.79 14.73
CA THR A 3 -3.65 -7.10 14.12
C THR A 3 -4.87 -7.79 14.76
N LYS A 4 -5.10 -7.56 16.06
CA LYS A 4 -6.25 -8.09 16.78
C LYS A 4 -7.55 -7.43 16.33
N GLU A 5 -7.57 -6.13 16.14
CA GLU A 5 -8.75 -5.38 15.66
C GLU A 5 -9.10 -5.75 14.22
N LEU A 6 -8.11 -5.94 13.36
CA LEU A 6 -8.32 -6.44 12.00
C LEU A 6 -9.03 -7.79 11.98
N ARG A 7 -8.58 -8.72 12.83
CA ARG A 7 -9.22 -10.03 12.96
C ARG A 7 -10.65 -9.94 13.49
N VAL A 8 -10.89 -9.10 14.49
CA VAL A 8 -12.24 -8.87 15.04
C VAL A 8 -13.15 -8.25 13.98
N HIS A 9 -12.70 -7.23 13.27
CA HIS A 9 -13.43 -6.61 12.18
C HIS A 9 -13.78 -7.63 11.08
N GLY A 10 -12.82 -8.45 10.66
CA GLY A 10 -13.04 -9.51 9.65
C GLY A 10 -14.12 -10.51 10.09
N ILE A 11 -14.11 -10.96 11.36
CA ILE A 11 -15.15 -11.85 11.87
C ILE A 11 -16.53 -11.18 11.85
N LEU A 12 -16.63 -9.91 12.28
CA LEU A 12 -17.90 -9.18 12.28
C LEU A 12 -18.43 -8.99 10.86
N ALA A 13 -17.56 -8.70 9.89
CA ALA A 13 -17.92 -8.56 8.47
C ALA A 13 -18.45 -9.88 7.88
N GLU A 14 -17.79 -11.00 8.18
CA GLU A 14 -18.24 -12.34 7.75
C GLU A 14 -19.62 -12.70 8.33
N ILE A 15 -19.87 -12.34 9.58
CA ILE A 15 -21.17 -12.60 10.23
C ILE A 15 -22.25 -11.72 9.62
N GLU A 16 -21.94 -10.45 9.29
CA GLU A 16 -22.88 -9.53 8.65
C GLU A 16 -23.30 -9.98 7.24
N ALA A 17 -22.35 -10.54 6.48
CA ALA A 17 -22.62 -11.08 5.14
C ALA A 17 -23.65 -12.23 5.14
N GLY A 18 -24.19 -12.62 6.31
CA GLY A 18 -25.37 -13.48 6.45
C GLY A 18 -25.15 -14.97 6.11
N GLN A 19 -23.95 -15.37 5.79
CA GLN A 19 -23.66 -16.80 5.57
C GLN A 19 -23.66 -17.54 6.91
N ALA A 20 -24.23 -18.75 6.94
CA ALA A 20 -24.19 -19.63 8.11
C ALA A 20 -22.71 -20.01 8.39
N VAL A 21 -22.06 -19.25 9.27
CA VAL A 21 -20.62 -19.32 9.46
C VAL A 21 -20.32 -20.19 10.67
N SER A 22 -19.72 -21.37 10.44
CA SER A 22 -19.11 -22.14 11.52
C SER A 22 -17.77 -21.51 11.92
N GLN A 23 -17.37 -21.68 13.18
CA GLN A 23 -16.08 -21.17 13.66
C GLN A 23 -14.89 -21.68 12.83
N ARG A 24 -14.95 -22.95 12.36
CA ARG A 24 -13.93 -23.55 11.48
C ARG A 24 -13.87 -22.84 10.12
N ARG A 25 -15.02 -22.52 9.54
CA ARG A 25 -15.09 -21.78 8.26
C ARG A 25 -14.54 -20.35 8.40
N LEU A 26 -14.87 -19.67 9.49
CA LEU A 26 -14.28 -18.36 9.81
C LEU A 26 -12.76 -18.43 9.96
N ALA A 27 -12.27 -19.40 10.71
CA ALA A 27 -10.83 -19.61 10.91
C ALA A 27 -10.11 -19.79 9.56
N ASN A 28 -10.63 -20.64 8.68
CA ASN A 28 -10.07 -20.91 7.36
C ASN A 28 -10.10 -19.66 6.46
N ARG A 29 -11.24 -18.95 6.39
CA ARG A 29 -11.38 -17.75 5.53
C ARG A 29 -10.48 -16.61 5.96
N LEU A 30 -10.27 -16.45 7.25
CA LEU A 30 -9.47 -15.35 7.81
C LEU A 30 -8.01 -15.75 8.05
N GLY A 31 -7.62 -16.99 7.73
CA GLY A 31 -6.25 -17.46 7.91
C GLY A 31 -5.78 -17.44 9.39
N ILE A 32 -6.70 -17.68 10.34
CA ILE A 32 -6.40 -17.64 11.78
C ILE A 32 -6.68 -18.99 12.44
N ALA A 33 -5.94 -19.29 13.51
CA ALA A 33 -6.12 -20.54 14.24
C ALA A 33 -7.54 -20.67 14.84
N LEU A 34 -8.13 -21.87 14.77
CA LEU A 34 -9.48 -22.13 15.29
C LEU A 34 -9.65 -21.76 16.76
N GLY A 35 -8.64 -22.04 17.61
CA GLY A 35 -8.65 -21.65 19.01
C GLY A 35 -8.73 -20.14 19.22
N LEU A 36 -8.00 -19.37 18.42
CA LEU A 36 -8.06 -17.91 18.45
C LEU A 36 -9.41 -17.38 17.97
N THR A 37 -9.95 -17.96 16.89
CA THR A 37 -11.29 -17.63 16.41
C THR A 37 -12.34 -17.83 17.51
N ASN A 38 -12.29 -18.98 18.19
CA ASN A 38 -13.20 -19.29 19.27
C ASN A 38 -13.08 -18.30 20.44
N LEU A 39 -11.86 -17.95 20.83
CA LEU A 39 -11.60 -16.94 21.86
C LEU A 39 -12.18 -15.57 21.49
N LEU A 40 -11.96 -15.12 20.25
CA LEU A 40 -12.47 -13.85 19.76
C LEU A 40 -14.00 -13.86 19.72
N MET A 41 -14.61 -14.94 19.22
CA MET A 41 -16.07 -15.11 19.17
C MET A 41 -16.71 -15.02 20.55
N ARG A 42 -16.15 -15.75 21.56
CA ARG A 42 -16.64 -15.66 22.95
C ARG A 42 -16.56 -14.24 23.50
N ARG A 43 -15.47 -13.52 23.25
CA ARG A 43 -15.33 -12.11 23.67
C ARG A 43 -16.34 -11.19 23.01
N MET A 44 -16.66 -11.42 21.75
CA MET A 44 -17.67 -10.63 21.01
C MET A 44 -19.09 -10.95 21.50
N VAL A 45 -19.40 -12.18 21.86
CA VAL A 45 -20.65 -12.54 22.52
C VAL A 45 -20.75 -11.86 23.89
N ALA A 46 -19.71 -11.94 24.72
CA ALA A 46 -19.67 -11.29 26.03
C ALA A 46 -19.81 -9.74 25.97
N ARG A 47 -19.35 -9.12 24.86
CA ARG A 47 -19.55 -7.69 24.60
C ARG A 47 -20.89 -7.34 23.98
N GLY A 48 -21.72 -8.33 23.70
CA GLY A 48 -23.00 -8.13 23.03
C GLY A 48 -22.90 -7.71 21.56
N TRP A 49 -21.74 -7.89 20.92
CA TRP A 49 -21.56 -7.54 19.50
C TRP A 49 -22.13 -8.57 18.54
N ILE A 50 -22.14 -9.82 18.96
CA ILE A 50 -22.78 -10.92 18.26
C ILE A 50 -23.68 -11.70 19.20
N GLN A 51 -24.77 -12.20 18.66
CA GLN A 51 -25.71 -13.08 19.33
C GLN A 51 -25.61 -14.49 18.76
N MET A 52 -25.60 -15.47 19.64
CA MET A 52 -25.62 -16.87 19.29
C MET A 52 -27.08 -17.36 19.28
N VAL A 53 -27.56 -17.76 18.12
CA VAL A 53 -28.92 -18.30 17.94
C VAL A 53 -28.84 -19.79 17.70
N ARG A 54 -29.43 -20.57 18.57
CA ARG A 54 -29.53 -22.03 18.39
C ARG A 54 -30.64 -22.34 17.40
N VAL A 55 -30.27 -22.86 16.22
CA VAL A 55 -31.22 -23.22 15.15
C VAL A 55 -31.69 -24.67 15.30
N SER A 56 -30.81 -25.55 15.80
CA SER A 56 -31.11 -26.93 16.14
C SER A 56 -30.17 -27.42 17.25
N PRO A 57 -30.35 -28.63 17.85
CA PRO A 57 -29.47 -29.16 18.88
C PRO A 57 -28.00 -29.20 18.50
N ARG A 58 -27.68 -29.27 17.20
CA ARG A 58 -26.32 -29.37 16.65
C ARG A 58 -25.91 -28.17 15.82
N HIS A 59 -26.79 -27.16 15.59
CA HIS A 59 -26.54 -26.03 14.74
C HIS A 59 -26.74 -24.72 15.47
N VAL A 60 -25.66 -23.93 15.51
CA VAL A 60 -25.63 -22.57 16.06
C VAL A 60 -25.36 -21.60 14.92
N ARG A 61 -26.13 -20.54 14.84
CA ARG A 61 -25.87 -19.38 13.98
C ARG A 61 -25.46 -18.18 14.81
N TYR A 62 -24.59 -17.37 14.23
CA TYR A 62 -24.20 -16.11 14.81
C TYR A 62 -24.90 -14.97 14.04
N ARG A 63 -25.38 -14.00 14.75
CA ARG A 63 -26.01 -12.79 14.19
C ARG A 63 -25.31 -11.56 14.74
N LEU A 64 -25.09 -10.59 13.88
CA LEU A 64 -24.58 -9.29 14.29
C LEU A 64 -25.69 -8.53 15.03
N THR A 65 -25.35 -7.91 16.14
CA THR A 65 -26.27 -7.03 16.88
C THR A 65 -26.07 -5.58 16.42
N PRO A 66 -27.02 -4.66 16.72
CA PRO A 66 -26.82 -3.22 16.45
C PRO A 66 -25.52 -2.68 17.08
N SER A 67 -25.16 -3.11 18.30
CA SER A 67 -23.89 -2.73 18.94
C SER A 67 -22.67 -3.32 18.24
N GLY A 68 -22.80 -4.53 17.70
CA GLY A 68 -21.75 -5.16 16.88
C GLY A 68 -21.54 -4.45 15.54
N LEU A 69 -22.62 -4.04 14.88
CA LEU A 69 -22.57 -3.22 13.67
C LEU A 69 -21.87 -1.87 13.94
N ALA A 70 -22.28 -1.19 15.03
CA ALA A 70 -21.63 0.05 15.44
C ALA A 70 -20.13 -0.14 15.75
N ALA A 71 -19.75 -1.24 16.41
CA ALA A 71 -18.35 -1.56 16.70
C ALA A 71 -17.57 -1.82 15.40
N LYS A 72 -18.12 -2.60 14.46
CA LYS A 72 -17.51 -2.86 13.15
C LYS A 72 -17.26 -1.54 12.39
N ASN A 73 -18.27 -0.67 12.33
CA ASN A 73 -18.18 0.59 11.61
C ASN A 73 -17.16 1.55 12.26
N ARG A 74 -17.07 1.59 13.61
CA ARG A 74 -16.00 2.35 14.29
C ARG A 74 -14.61 1.84 13.92
N MET A 75 -14.41 0.52 13.90
CA MET A 75 -13.12 -0.08 13.51
C MET A 75 -12.75 0.23 12.07
N ALA A 76 -13.72 0.13 11.15
CA ALA A 76 -13.52 0.48 9.73
C ALA A 76 -13.13 1.95 9.58
N ARG A 77 -13.83 2.87 10.27
CA ARG A 77 -13.51 4.30 10.25
C ARG A 77 -12.12 4.59 10.78
N ALA A 78 -11.77 4.06 11.95
CA ALA A 78 -10.44 4.21 12.53
C ALA A 78 -9.33 3.63 11.63
N TYR A 79 -9.62 2.58 10.88
CA TYR A 79 -8.69 2.04 9.88
C TYR A 79 -8.48 3.03 8.72
N LEU A 80 -9.55 3.58 8.17
CA LEU A 80 -9.47 4.58 7.09
C LEU A 80 -8.73 5.85 7.54
N GLU A 81 -8.99 6.32 8.75
CA GLU A 81 -8.27 7.46 9.34
C GLU A 81 -6.76 7.19 9.42
N ASN A 82 -6.35 6.02 9.93
CA ASN A 82 -4.95 5.63 9.98
C ASN A 82 -4.31 5.52 8.59
N VAL A 83 -5.01 4.94 7.62
CA VAL A 83 -4.53 4.87 6.23
C VAL A 83 -4.35 6.26 5.64
N ALA A 84 -5.31 7.16 5.86
CA ALA A 84 -5.21 8.55 5.41
C ALA A 84 -4.01 9.27 6.03
N HIS A 85 -3.77 9.12 7.34
CA HIS A 85 -2.58 9.70 7.99
C HIS A 85 -1.28 9.15 7.41
N LEU A 86 -1.15 7.84 7.24
CA LEU A 86 0.04 7.22 6.64
C LEU A 86 0.29 7.73 5.21
N TYR A 87 -0.79 7.89 4.42
CA TYR A 87 -0.69 8.45 3.09
C TYR A 87 -0.21 9.91 3.11
N MET A 88 -0.77 10.74 4.01
CA MET A 88 -0.37 12.14 4.15
C MET A 88 1.09 12.27 4.60
N ASP A 89 1.53 11.47 5.56
CA ASP A 89 2.92 11.43 6.02
C ASP A 89 3.88 11.02 4.89
N ALA A 90 3.51 10.00 4.11
CA ALA A 90 4.30 9.56 2.95
C ALA A 90 4.38 10.67 1.90
N ARG A 91 3.25 11.29 1.56
CA ARG A 91 3.19 12.40 0.60
C ARG A 91 4.07 13.57 1.05
N GLU A 92 3.98 13.98 2.30
CA GLU A 92 4.79 15.09 2.83
C GLU A 92 6.30 14.78 2.78
N ARG A 93 6.69 13.56 3.12
CA ARG A 93 8.10 13.13 3.02
C ARG A 93 8.58 13.18 1.57
N ILE A 94 7.82 12.62 0.64
CA ILE A 94 8.17 12.58 -0.79
C ILE A 94 8.24 14.01 -1.33
N ALA A 95 7.27 14.86 -1.03
CA ALA A 95 7.25 16.26 -1.47
C ALA A 95 8.49 17.02 -0.99
N ARG A 96 8.86 16.87 0.30
CA ARG A 96 10.08 17.49 0.83
C ARG A 96 11.35 17.01 0.10
N ARG A 97 11.44 15.72 -0.19
CA ARG A 97 12.60 15.16 -0.91
C ARG A 97 12.65 15.65 -2.36
N PHE A 98 11.51 15.80 -3.03
CA PHE A 98 11.46 16.37 -4.38
C PHE A 98 11.81 17.86 -4.37
N ALA A 99 11.36 18.64 -3.38
CA ALA A 99 11.75 20.03 -3.22
C ALA A 99 13.27 20.16 -3.03
N THR A 100 13.89 19.28 -2.23
CA THR A 100 15.36 19.23 -2.08
C THR A 100 16.04 18.89 -3.41
N LEU A 101 15.60 17.85 -4.12
CA LEU A 101 16.16 17.49 -5.43
C LEU A 101 16.02 18.63 -6.43
N SER A 102 14.88 19.31 -6.44
CA SER A 102 14.64 20.46 -7.33
C SER A 102 15.56 21.63 -7.00
N SER A 103 15.69 22.02 -5.72
CA SER A 103 16.51 23.16 -5.31
C SER A 103 18.02 22.90 -5.40
N GLU A 104 18.45 21.66 -5.16
CA GLU A 104 19.85 21.23 -5.17
C GLU A 104 20.20 20.43 -6.43
N TRP A 105 19.57 20.74 -7.56
CA TRP A 105 19.72 19.98 -8.80
C TRP A 105 21.21 19.83 -9.20
N PRO A 106 21.73 18.59 -9.25
CA PRO A 106 23.18 18.40 -9.40
C PRO A 106 23.66 18.42 -10.85
N PHE A 107 22.76 18.56 -11.84
CA PHE A 107 23.09 18.47 -13.27
C PHE A 107 22.98 19.83 -13.93
N ALA A 108 24.08 20.61 -13.95
CA ALA A 108 24.13 22.00 -14.39
C ALA A 108 23.81 22.20 -15.89
N ASP A 109 24.04 21.17 -16.73
CA ASP A 109 23.89 21.28 -18.17
C ASP A 109 22.48 20.91 -18.70
N ALA A 110 21.56 20.52 -17.79
CA ALA A 110 20.22 20.13 -18.17
C ALA A 110 19.32 21.36 -18.31
N SER A 111 18.77 21.58 -19.52
CA SER A 111 17.77 22.64 -19.77
C SER A 111 16.44 22.38 -19.05
N GLU A 112 16.15 21.13 -18.77
CA GLU A 112 14.99 20.62 -18.04
C GLU A 112 15.45 19.58 -17.01
N LYS A 113 14.80 19.55 -15.85
CA LYS A 113 15.11 18.57 -14.78
C LYS A 113 14.36 17.27 -15.02
N ARG A 114 14.83 16.45 -15.93
CA ARG A 114 14.14 15.22 -16.40
C ARG A 114 14.41 14.06 -15.47
N ILE A 115 13.36 13.48 -14.91
CA ILE A 115 13.45 12.37 -13.97
C ILE A 115 12.63 11.17 -14.42
N VAL A 116 13.04 10.00 -13.94
CA VAL A 116 12.27 8.76 -14.00
C VAL A 116 12.03 8.27 -12.57
N LEU A 117 10.79 7.90 -12.25
CA LEU A 117 10.47 7.25 -10.98
C LEU A 117 10.66 5.74 -11.13
N TYR A 118 11.42 5.14 -10.23
CA TYR A 118 11.66 3.70 -10.18
C TYR A 118 11.21 3.14 -8.83
N GLY A 119 10.19 2.29 -8.85
CA GLY A 119 9.64 1.67 -7.66
C GLY A 119 8.23 1.14 -7.85
N PRO A 120 7.61 0.61 -6.78
CA PRO A 120 6.23 0.12 -6.84
C PRO A 120 5.26 1.19 -7.34
N THR A 121 4.36 0.77 -8.21
CA THR A 121 3.34 1.63 -8.84
C THR A 121 2.58 2.47 -7.81
N GLU A 122 2.18 1.86 -6.69
CA GLU A 122 1.39 2.51 -5.63
C GLU A 122 2.15 3.66 -4.94
N ILE A 123 3.47 3.54 -4.81
CA ILE A 123 4.31 4.62 -4.25
C ILE A 123 4.61 5.66 -5.31
N SER A 124 4.81 5.22 -6.55
CA SER A 124 5.05 6.11 -7.70
C SER A 124 3.84 7.01 -7.98
N GLU A 125 2.60 6.55 -7.70
CA GLU A 125 1.41 7.41 -7.76
C GLU A 125 1.52 8.61 -6.80
N ILE A 126 1.95 8.37 -5.56
CA ILE A 126 2.18 9.44 -4.59
C ILE A 126 3.28 10.39 -5.11
N GLY A 127 4.34 9.82 -5.67
CA GLY A 127 5.41 10.59 -6.30
C GLY A 127 4.89 11.49 -7.42
N CYS A 128 4.11 10.95 -8.35
CA CYS A 128 3.51 11.72 -9.45
C CYS A 128 2.66 12.91 -8.96
N VAL A 129 1.89 12.72 -7.90
CA VAL A 129 1.10 13.82 -7.29
C VAL A 129 2.02 14.88 -6.68
N CYS A 130 3.12 14.48 -6.04
CA CYS A 130 4.07 15.41 -5.42
C CYS A 130 4.90 16.21 -6.42
N LEU A 131 5.01 15.77 -7.68
CA LEU A 131 5.74 16.48 -8.72
C LEU A 131 5.01 17.73 -9.24
N ILE A 132 3.70 17.82 -9.05
CA ILE A 132 2.87 18.93 -9.56
C ILE A 132 3.38 20.30 -9.07
N ASP A 133 3.88 20.35 -7.86
CA ASP A 133 4.38 21.57 -7.21
C ASP A 133 5.90 21.77 -7.39
N THR A 134 6.52 21.11 -8.36
CA THR A 134 7.97 21.20 -8.64
C THR A 134 8.25 21.52 -10.10
N ASP A 135 9.50 21.87 -10.43
CA ASP A 135 10.01 22.02 -11.80
C ASP A 135 10.66 20.73 -12.34
N LEU A 136 10.43 19.60 -11.68
CA LEU A 136 10.89 18.28 -12.12
C LEU A 136 9.99 17.73 -13.21
N HIS A 137 10.56 17.34 -14.33
CA HIS A 137 9.85 16.79 -15.48
C HIS A 137 9.87 15.27 -15.47
N LEU A 138 8.71 14.66 -15.27
CA LEU A 138 8.56 13.19 -15.25
C LEU A 138 8.55 12.64 -16.68
N VAL A 139 9.60 11.89 -17.03
CA VAL A 139 9.72 11.14 -18.28
C VAL A 139 8.89 9.85 -18.24
N GLY A 140 8.93 9.12 -17.12
CA GLY A 140 8.15 7.91 -16.97
C GLY A 140 8.28 7.27 -15.59
N VAL A 141 7.50 6.22 -15.40
CA VAL A 141 7.51 5.38 -14.19
C VAL A 141 7.94 3.97 -14.58
N VAL A 142 8.84 3.38 -13.80
CA VAL A 142 9.33 2.02 -14.00
C VAL A 142 8.99 1.16 -12.79
N ASP A 143 8.36 0.01 -13.01
CA ASP A 143 8.05 -0.99 -12.01
C ASP A 143 8.46 -2.38 -12.50
N HIS A 144 8.69 -3.31 -11.57
CA HIS A 144 8.95 -4.72 -11.87
C HIS A 144 7.76 -5.43 -12.50
N HIS A 145 6.57 -4.95 -12.24
CA HIS A 145 5.29 -5.54 -12.67
C HIS A 145 4.51 -4.59 -13.57
N ALA A 146 5.06 -4.29 -14.73
CA ALA A 146 4.42 -3.38 -15.68
C ALA A 146 3.17 -4.00 -16.31
N SER A 147 2.02 -3.70 -15.78
CA SER A 147 0.72 -3.91 -16.44
C SER A 147 -0.29 -2.82 -16.07
N LYS A 148 0.16 -1.77 -15.40
CA LYS A 148 -0.72 -0.73 -14.85
C LYS A 148 -0.40 0.63 -15.46
N HIS A 149 -1.39 1.50 -15.44
CA HIS A 149 -1.21 2.92 -15.71
C HIS A 149 -1.19 3.66 -14.37
N VAL A 150 -0.32 4.64 -14.24
CA VAL A 150 -0.28 5.57 -13.10
C VAL A 150 -0.80 6.92 -13.57
N LEU A 151 -1.94 7.35 -13.03
CA LEU A 151 -2.58 8.63 -13.39
C LEU A 151 -2.68 8.86 -14.91
N GLY A 152 -3.07 7.82 -15.64
CA GLY A 152 -3.18 7.86 -17.12
C GLY A 152 -1.86 7.73 -17.88
N ARG A 153 -0.71 7.61 -17.20
CA ARG A 153 0.61 7.41 -17.80
C ARG A 153 0.96 5.94 -17.86
N GLN A 154 1.64 5.52 -18.92
CA GLN A 154 2.17 4.16 -19.04
C GLN A 154 3.25 3.92 -18.00
N VAL A 155 3.23 2.73 -17.37
CA VAL A 155 4.31 2.21 -16.53
C VAL A 155 5.17 1.29 -17.38
N TYR A 156 6.47 1.50 -17.34
CA TYR A 156 7.47 0.74 -18.11
C TYR A 156 8.04 -0.39 -17.25
N THR A 157 8.52 -1.44 -17.92
CA THR A 157 9.29 -2.50 -17.25
C THR A 157 10.76 -2.11 -17.13
N ILE A 158 11.47 -2.79 -16.23
CA ILE A 158 12.90 -2.58 -16.04
C ILE A 158 13.73 -2.88 -17.30
N ASP A 159 13.24 -3.75 -18.17
CA ASP A 159 13.93 -4.11 -19.44
C ASP A 159 13.95 -2.95 -20.45
N GLN A 160 13.06 -1.98 -20.27
CA GLN A 160 12.98 -0.75 -21.09
C GLN A 160 13.83 0.39 -20.52
N LEU A 161 14.39 0.19 -19.31
CA LEU A 161 15.24 1.15 -18.63
C LEU A 161 16.70 0.88 -18.94
N LYS A 162 17.37 1.86 -19.52
CA LYS A 162 18.82 1.90 -19.71
C LYS A 162 19.41 3.08 -18.95
N PRO A 163 20.73 3.13 -18.71
CA PRO A 163 21.36 4.30 -18.12
C PRO A 163 21.01 5.58 -18.89
N MET A 164 20.34 6.51 -18.21
CA MET A 164 19.90 7.82 -18.72
C MET A 164 18.93 7.78 -19.91
N GLU A 165 18.30 6.61 -20.20
CA GLU A 165 17.32 6.45 -21.28
C GLU A 165 16.16 5.55 -20.82
N LEU A 166 14.93 5.97 -21.07
CA LEU A 166 13.71 5.18 -20.88
C LEU A 166 12.89 5.18 -22.18
N ALA A 167 12.73 4.02 -22.80
CA ALA A 167 11.93 3.85 -24.02
C ALA A 167 12.29 4.87 -25.12
N GLY A 168 13.59 5.17 -25.31
CA GLY A 168 14.08 6.13 -26.32
C GLY A 168 14.08 7.60 -25.86
N GLN A 169 13.65 7.90 -24.66
CA GLN A 169 13.66 9.25 -24.08
C GLN A 169 14.79 9.39 -23.05
N SER A 170 15.60 10.42 -23.18
CA SER A 170 16.67 10.72 -22.20
C SER A 170 16.09 11.29 -20.91
N PHE A 171 16.78 11.04 -19.79
CA PHE A 171 16.51 11.65 -18.49
C PHE A 171 17.82 11.90 -17.74
N ASP A 172 17.79 12.68 -16.66
CA ASP A 172 19.00 13.12 -15.96
C ASP A 172 19.18 12.40 -14.60
N CYS A 173 18.07 11.99 -13.97
CA CYS A 173 18.10 11.40 -12.64
C CYS A 173 17.06 10.29 -12.51
N LEU A 174 17.48 9.15 -11.96
CA LEU A 174 16.59 8.06 -11.55
C LEU A 174 16.23 8.23 -10.08
N VAL A 175 14.97 8.53 -9.80
CA VAL A 175 14.44 8.63 -8.43
C VAL A 175 13.99 7.26 -7.95
N VAL A 176 14.73 6.68 -7.03
CA VAL A 176 14.48 5.33 -6.52
C VAL A 176 13.58 5.40 -5.29
N MET A 177 12.45 4.71 -5.35
CA MET A 177 11.37 4.70 -4.34
C MET A 177 11.16 3.30 -3.75
N PRO A 178 12.14 2.75 -2.98
CA PRO A 178 12.05 1.39 -2.50
C PRO A 178 11.10 1.27 -1.30
N LEU A 179 10.17 0.29 -1.32
CA LEU A 179 9.41 -0.09 -0.12
C LEU A 179 10.27 -0.89 0.87
N ASN A 180 11.13 -1.75 0.32
CA ASN A 180 11.99 -2.66 1.09
C ASN A 180 13.26 -2.98 0.27
N ARG A 181 14.32 -3.45 0.94
CA ARG A 181 15.54 -3.99 0.29
C ARG A 181 16.34 -2.98 -0.54
N ALA A 182 16.53 -1.76 -0.05
CA ALA A 182 17.36 -0.75 -0.73
C ALA A 182 18.74 -1.25 -1.17
N SER A 183 19.38 -2.18 -0.43
CA SER A 183 20.66 -2.80 -0.79
C SER A 183 20.58 -3.69 -2.03
N ALA A 184 19.50 -4.47 -2.17
CA ALA A 184 19.31 -5.32 -3.34
C ALA A 184 19.03 -4.47 -4.60
N GLU A 185 18.24 -3.41 -4.46
CA GLU A 185 17.98 -2.49 -5.58
C GLU A 185 19.23 -1.71 -6.00
N ARG A 186 20.08 -1.33 -5.06
CA ARG A 186 21.40 -0.73 -5.38
C ARG A 186 22.25 -1.66 -6.22
N ALA A 187 22.39 -2.93 -5.82
CA ALA A 187 23.15 -3.92 -6.58
C ALA A 187 22.57 -4.14 -7.98
N ARG A 188 21.25 -4.17 -8.10
CA ARG A 188 20.55 -4.35 -9.36
C ARG A 188 20.77 -3.16 -10.31
N LEU A 189 20.58 -1.92 -9.83
CA LEU A 189 20.79 -0.72 -10.64
C LEU A 189 22.26 -0.55 -11.04
N ALA A 190 23.22 -0.89 -10.17
CA ALA A 190 24.63 -0.94 -10.52
C ALA A 190 24.91 -1.96 -11.62
N GLY A 191 24.28 -3.15 -11.58
CA GLY A 191 24.36 -4.17 -12.63
C GLY A 191 23.79 -3.72 -13.98
N LEU A 192 22.84 -2.78 -13.98
CA LEU A 192 22.31 -2.12 -15.19
C LEU A 192 23.19 -0.96 -15.68
N GLY A 193 24.28 -0.62 -14.99
CA GLY A 193 25.23 0.43 -15.37
C GLY A 193 24.88 1.83 -14.80
N PHE A 194 23.98 1.92 -13.83
CA PHE A 194 23.70 3.20 -13.17
C PHE A 194 24.78 3.55 -12.18
N THR A 195 25.27 4.77 -12.24
CA THR A 195 26.24 5.35 -11.30
C THR A 195 25.52 6.02 -10.13
N ALA A 196 26.16 6.09 -8.96
CA ALA A 196 25.53 6.58 -7.74
C ALA A 196 25.11 8.06 -7.81
N ASP A 197 25.83 8.85 -8.61
CA ASP A 197 25.55 10.29 -8.84
C ASP A 197 24.27 10.53 -9.64
N ARG A 198 23.80 9.52 -10.40
CA ARG A 198 22.55 9.56 -11.18
C ARG A 198 21.34 8.98 -10.44
N LEU A 199 21.53 8.54 -9.20
CA LEU A 199 20.49 7.93 -8.38
C LEU A 199 20.11 8.84 -7.22
N PHE A 200 18.85 9.21 -7.13
CA PHE A 200 18.28 9.90 -5.97
C PHE A 200 17.37 8.94 -5.20
N TRP A 201 17.69 8.71 -3.92
CA TRP A 201 16.94 7.78 -3.07
C TRP A 201 15.96 8.52 -2.17
N LEU A 202 14.70 8.09 -2.18
CA LEU A 202 13.64 8.59 -1.31
C LEU A 202 13.60 7.90 0.05
#